data_4f0a88917e0143ca371bfde09eb9b8cf
#
_entry.id   4f0a88917e0143ca371bfde09eb9b8cf
#
_cell.length_a   1.000
_cell.length_b   1.000
_cell.length_c   1.000
_cell.angle_alpha   90.00
_cell.angle_beta   90.00
_cell.angle_gamma   90.00
#
_symmetry.space_group_name_H-M   'P 1'
#
loop_
_entity.id
_entity.type
_entity.pdbx_description
1 polymer ?
#
loop_
_entity_poly.entity_id
_entity_poly.type
_entity_poly.pdbx_seq_one_letter_code
_entity_poly.pdbx_strand_id
1 'polypeptide(L)'
;VNISLDTLKKETFHALTGRPYFSQVIEGILACQASGIRTKINSVMLKGTNEEEFFDLIALAKEYPVDVRFIEIMPIGYGQQFQGYSKKELLTLLESRYPNFVSVSKSRGNGPANYIYLPGFQGCIGFIDAIHGKFCNSCNRIRLTADGVLKLCLYYESGISLKQLLRSNASDDTILQALKDAVLKKPIEHQFHLKALEGTPEIRQMSQIGG
;
A
#
# COMPACT_ATOMS: atom_id res chain seq x y z
N VAL A 1 -2.92 12.35 5.82
CA VAL A 1 -3.85 11.62 4.95
C VAL A 1 -3.07 10.77 3.96
N ASN A 2 -3.62 9.60 3.55
CA ASN A 2 -3.10 8.80 2.43
C ASN A 2 -4.16 8.80 1.33
N ILE A 3 -3.76 9.13 0.12
CA ILE A 3 -4.64 9.20 -1.06
C ILE A 3 -4.05 8.29 -2.13
N SER A 4 -4.86 7.42 -2.74
CA SER A 4 -4.43 6.58 -3.86
C SER A 4 -4.62 7.33 -5.17
N LEU A 5 -3.55 7.38 -5.97
CA LEU A 5 -3.57 7.99 -7.31
C LEU A 5 -2.51 7.30 -8.18
N ASP A 6 -2.96 6.38 -9.02
CA ASP A 6 -2.08 5.57 -9.87
C ASP A 6 -1.77 6.22 -11.21
N THR A 7 -2.51 7.26 -11.60
CA THR A 7 -2.39 7.93 -12.90
C THR A 7 -2.88 9.38 -12.82
N LEU A 8 -2.35 10.23 -13.69
CA LEU A 8 -2.78 11.62 -13.90
C LEU A 8 -3.70 11.78 -15.13
N LYS A 9 -4.04 10.66 -15.81
CA LYS A 9 -4.93 10.63 -16.97
C LYS A 9 -6.32 10.16 -16.56
N LYS A 10 -7.36 10.94 -16.86
CA LYS A 10 -8.76 10.64 -16.48
C LYS A 10 -9.25 9.28 -17.00
N GLU A 11 -8.90 8.96 -18.25
CA GLU A 11 -9.29 7.73 -18.92
C GLU A 11 -8.65 6.51 -18.24
N THR A 12 -7.36 6.59 -17.94
CA THR A 12 -6.61 5.53 -17.23
C THR A 12 -7.13 5.39 -15.79
N PHE A 13 -7.42 6.51 -15.12
CA PHE A 13 -8.04 6.49 -13.79
C PHE A 13 -9.38 5.77 -13.80
N HIS A 14 -10.24 6.08 -14.78
CA HIS A 14 -11.53 5.40 -14.92
C HIS A 14 -11.35 3.89 -15.21
N ALA A 15 -10.44 3.54 -16.09
CA ALA A 15 -10.16 2.14 -16.42
C ALA A 15 -9.67 1.34 -15.19
N LEU A 16 -8.78 1.91 -14.37
CA LEU A 16 -8.21 1.26 -13.20
C LEU A 16 -9.20 1.19 -12.02
N THR A 17 -9.98 2.24 -11.80
CA THR A 17 -10.85 2.36 -10.61
C THR A 17 -12.32 1.97 -10.86
N GLY A 18 -12.73 1.95 -12.12
CA GLY A 18 -14.14 1.82 -12.50
C GLY A 18 -15.01 3.04 -12.13
N ARG A 19 -14.39 4.19 -11.81
CA ARG A 19 -15.09 5.38 -11.30
C ARG A 19 -14.60 6.67 -11.98
N PRO A 20 -15.50 7.62 -12.30
CA PRO A 20 -15.16 8.89 -12.95
C PRO A 20 -14.77 9.99 -11.96
N TYR A 21 -14.12 9.65 -10.84
CA TYR A 21 -13.85 10.60 -9.73
C TYR A 21 -12.45 11.20 -9.75
N PHE A 22 -11.78 11.20 -10.90
CA PHE A 22 -10.41 11.75 -11.02
C PHE A 22 -10.31 13.20 -10.51
N SER A 23 -11.21 14.08 -10.98
CA SER A 23 -11.20 15.50 -10.58
C SER A 23 -11.39 15.69 -9.08
N GLN A 24 -12.28 14.91 -8.46
CA GLN A 24 -12.54 14.96 -7.02
C GLN A 24 -11.31 14.50 -6.21
N VAL A 25 -10.55 13.52 -6.73
CA VAL A 25 -9.30 13.08 -6.06
C VAL A 25 -8.26 14.19 -6.10
N ILE A 26 -8.08 14.86 -7.25
CA ILE A 26 -7.16 15.99 -7.38
C ILE A 26 -7.59 17.15 -6.47
N GLU A 27 -8.86 17.53 -6.47
CA GLU A 27 -9.42 18.55 -5.58
C GLU A 27 -9.19 18.21 -4.11
N GLY A 28 -9.36 16.92 -3.74
CA GLY A 28 -9.08 16.43 -2.39
C GLY A 28 -7.61 16.56 -1.99
N ILE A 29 -6.68 16.30 -2.90
CA ILE A 29 -5.23 16.51 -2.69
C ILE A 29 -4.95 17.99 -2.44
N LEU A 30 -5.48 18.87 -3.28
CA LEU A 30 -5.28 20.32 -3.15
C LEU A 30 -5.91 20.87 -1.86
N ALA A 31 -7.09 20.40 -1.48
CA ALA A 31 -7.75 20.78 -0.24
C ALA A 31 -6.94 20.35 1.00
N CYS A 32 -6.40 19.13 1.01
CA CYS A 32 -5.52 18.68 2.09
C CYS A 32 -4.29 19.58 2.22
N GLN A 33 -3.71 19.99 1.11
CA GLN A 33 -2.56 20.90 1.11
C GLN A 33 -2.90 22.29 1.61
N ALA A 34 -3.99 22.88 1.10
CA ALA A 34 -4.47 24.19 1.56
C ALA A 34 -4.74 24.22 3.06
N SER A 35 -5.14 23.08 3.64
CA SER A 35 -5.38 22.91 5.07
C SER A 35 -4.12 22.57 5.88
N GLY A 36 -2.94 22.51 5.28
CA GLY A 36 -1.70 22.14 5.96
C GLY A 36 -1.65 20.67 6.43
N ILE A 37 -2.54 19.81 5.93
CA ILE A 37 -2.60 18.41 6.31
C ILE A 37 -1.50 17.65 5.58
N ARG A 38 -0.64 16.98 6.35
CA ARG A 38 0.40 16.12 5.76
C ARG A 38 -0.22 15.02 4.88
N THR A 39 0.08 15.10 3.60
CA THR A 39 -0.52 14.25 2.58
C THR A 39 0.52 13.32 1.96
N LYS A 40 0.11 12.07 1.74
CA LYS A 40 0.90 11.05 1.05
C LYS A 40 0.06 10.50 -0.09
N ILE A 41 0.62 10.50 -1.28
CA ILE A 41 0.02 9.90 -2.47
C ILE A 41 0.60 8.51 -2.62
N ASN A 42 -0.25 7.51 -2.77
CA ASN A 42 0.13 6.13 -3.05
C ASN A 42 -0.11 5.84 -4.53
N SER A 43 0.88 5.30 -5.20
CA SER A 43 0.80 4.91 -6.59
C SER A 43 1.36 3.51 -6.80
N VAL A 44 0.71 2.72 -7.64
CA VAL A 44 1.18 1.42 -8.11
C VAL A 44 1.56 1.57 -9.58
N MET A 45 2.83 1.31 -9.91
CA MET A 45 3.30 1.37 -11.30
C MET A 45 3.08 0.03 -11.99
N LEU A 46 2.34 0.05 -13.10
CA LEU A 46 1.90 -1.12 -13.85
C LEU A 46 2.45 -1.06 -15.29
N LYS A 47 3.10 -2.13 -15.72
CA LYS A 47 3.65 -2.26 -17.09
C LYS A 47 2.51 -2.24 -18.10
N GLY A 48 2.70 -1.49 -19.19
CA GLY A 48 1.69 -1.34 -20.25
C GLY A 48 0.45 -0.53 -19.86
N THR A 49 0.43 0.13 -18.69
CA THR A 49 -0.75 0.86 -18.22
C THR A 49 -0.44 2.32 -17.87
N ASN A 50 0.42 2.57 -16.89
CA ASN A 50 0.75 3.90 -16.38
C ASN A 50 2.25 4.15 -16.25
N GLU A 51 3.08 3.30 -16.78
CA GLU A 51 4.54 3.36 -16.65
C GLU A 51 5.16 4.64 -17.17
N GLU A 52 4.57 5.24 -18.20
CA GLU A 52 5.04 6.50 -18.77
C GLU A 52 4.84 7.68 -17.80
N GLU A 53 3.94 7.57 -16.84
CA GLU A 53 3.57 8.62 -15.89
C GLU A 53 4.46 8.64 -14.62
N PHE A 54 5.47 7.77 -14.53
CA PHE A 54 6.32 7.67 -13.34
C PHE A 54 6.92 9.01 -12.92
N PHE A 55 7.49 9.74 -13.86
CA PHE A 55 8.10 11.05 -13.57
C PHE A 55 7.07 12.15 -13.34
N ASP A 56 5.91 12.07 -13.95
CA ASP A 56 4.82 13.02 -13.72
C ASP A 56 4.23 12.87 -12.32
N LEU A 57 4.08 11.63 -11.85
CA LEU A 57 3.70 11.35 -10.46
C LEU A 57 4.76 11.84 -9.48
N ILE A 58 6.05 11.64 -9.76
CA ILE A 58 7.17 12.19 -8.97
C ILE A 58 7.12 13.70 -8.91
N ALA A 59 6.75 14.38 -10.02
CA ALA A 59 6.67 15.84 -10.09
C ALA A 59 5.68 16.43 -9.08
N LEU A 60 4.67 15.69 -8.66
CA LEU A 60 3.77 16.12 -7.58
C LEU A 60 4.52 16.42 -6.28
N ALA A 61 5.54 15.65 -5.94
CA ALA A 61 6.37 15.91 -4.76
C ALA A 61 7.34 17.08 -4.95
N LYS A 62 7.63 17.49 -6.20
CA LYS A 62 8.40 18.69 -6.49
C LYS A 62 7.56 19.94 -6.35
N GLU A 63 6.35 19.91 -6.90
CA GLU A 63 5.44 21.07 -6.95
C GLU A 63 4.74 21.32 -5.63
N TYR A 64 4.51 20.27 -4.84
CA TYR A 64 3.70 20.32 -3.63
C TYR A 64 4.39 19.63 -2.44
N PRO A 65 4.11 20.03 -1.20
CA PRO A 65 4.65 19.40 0.01
C PRO A 65 3.96 18.05 0.31
N VAL A 66 3.92 17.15 -0.67
CA VAL A 66 3.36 15.79 -0.56
C VAL A 66 4.45 14.74 -0.70
N ASP A 67 4.32 13.63 0.02
CA ASP A 67 5.15 12.46 -0.23
C ASP A 67 4.48 11.58 -1.28
N VAL A 68 5.17 11.25 -2.36
CA VAL A 68 4.70 10.26 -3.34
C VAL A 68 5.32 8.91 -3.04
N ARG A 69 4.49 7.86 -2.87
CA ARG A 69 4.94 6.53 -2.51
C ARG A 69 4.56 5.53 -3.60
N PHE A 70 5.56 4.86 -4.13
CA PHE A 70 5.37 3.77 -5.07
C PHE A 70 5.29 2.45 -4.30
N ILE A 71 4.20 1.72 -4.50
CA ILE A 71 3.90 0.46 -3.85
C ILE A 71 4.05 -0.65 -4.88
N GLU A 72 4.85 -1.64 -4.55
CA GLU A 72 4.96 -2.84 -5.37
C GLU A 72 3.62 -3.59 -5.39
N ILE A 73 3.11 -3.91 -6.59
CA ILE A 73 1.83 -4.61 -6.71
C ILE A 73 1.93 -6.00 -6.11
N MET A 74 0.94 -6.35 -5.31
CA MET A 74 0.80 -7.68 -4.75
C MET A 74 -0.17 -8.51 -5.59
N PRO A 75 0.12 -9.78 -5.91
CA PRO A 75 -0.74 -10.64 -6.70
C PRO A 75 -1.94 -11.16 -5.89
N ILE A 76 -2.80 -10.23 -5.44
CA ILE A 76 -4.02 -10.51 -4.67
C ILE A 76 -5.21 -9.99 -5.45
N GLY A 77 -6.26 -10.80 -5.55
CA GLY A 77 -7.50 -10.43 -6.24
C GLY A 77 -7.22 -9.93 -7.65
N TYR A 78 -7.74 -8.75 -7.97
CA TYR A 78 -7.55 -8.12 -9.28
C TYR A 78 -6.08 -7.83 -9.64
N GLY A 79 -5.22 -7.64 -8.63
CA GLY A 79 -3.78 -7.40 -8.81
C GLY A 79 -3.03 -8.55 -9.51
N GLN A 80 -3.58 -9.76 -9.53
CA GLN A 80 -2.98 -10.92 -10.22
C GLN A 80 -2.93 -10.76 -11.76
N GLN A 81 -3.72 -9.85 -12.31
CA GLN A 81 -3.80 -9.61 -13.76
C GLN A 81 -2.75 -8.63 -14.27
N PHE A 82 -2.01 -7.99 -13.37
CA PHE A 82 -1.05 -6.94 -13.72
C PHE A 82 0.38 -7.35 -13.42
N GLN A 83 1.28 -6.85 -14.23
CA GLN A 83 2.70 -6.87 -13.96
C GLN A 83 3.14 -5.49 -13.49
N GLY A 84 3.71 -5.41 -12.29
CA GLY A 84 4.23 -4.15 -11.74
C GLY A 84 5.73 -4.00 -11.88
N TYR A 85 6.22 -2.91 -11.31
CA TYR A 85 7.63 -2.59 -11.19
C TYR A 85 8.11 -2.90 -9.77
N SER A 86 9.28 -3.52 -9.66
CA SER A 86 10.01 -3.63 -8.40
C SER A 86 10.62 -2.28 -8.03
N LYS A 87 10.91 -2.10 -6.75
CA LYS A 87 11.67 -0.93 -6.26
C LYS A 87 12.99 -0.74 -7.00
N LYS A 88 13.70 -1.83 -7.32
CA LYS A 88 14.98 -1.77 -8.04
C LYS A 88 14.81 -1.17 -9.43
N GLU A 89 13.80 -1.63 -10.19
CA GLU A 89 13.50 -1.09 -11.52
C GLU A 89 13.15 0.40 -11.44
N LEU A 90 12.29 0.80 -10.49
CA LEU A 90 11.90 2.21 -10.31
C LEU A 90 13.08 3.09 -9.86
N LEU A 91 13.97 2.59 -9.01
CA LEU A 91 15.19 3.31 -8.63
C LEU A 91 16.13 3.50 -9.82
N THR A 92 16.32 2.49 -10.66
CA THR A 92 17.13 2.61 -11.89
C THR A 92 16.55 3.66 -12.84
N LEU A 93 15.22 3.68 -13.01
CA LEU A 93 14.56 4.75 -13.78
C LEU A 93 14.77 6.13 -13.14
N LEU A 94 14.64 6.25 -11.84
CA LEU A 94 14.79 7.51 -11.12
C LEU A 94 16.21 8.03 -11.22
N GLU A 95 17.23 7.17 -11.07
CA GLU A 95 18.65 7.53 -11.19
C GLU A 95 19.00 8.11 -12.55
N SER A 96 18.35 7.64 -13.62
CA SER A 96 18.59 8.17 -14.97
C SER A 96 18.27 9.66 -15.11
N ARG A 97 17.35 10.19 -14.30
CA ARG A 97 16.91 11.58 -14.34
C ARG A 97 17.31 12.40 -13.11
N TYR A 98 17.44 11.74 -11.96
CA TYR A 98 17.75 12.35 -10.66
C TYR A 98 18.88 11.57 -9.95
N PRO A 99 20.12 11.65 -10.41
CA PRO A 99 21.23 10.83 -9.88
C PRO A 99 21.66 11.23 -8.47
N ASN A 100 21.31 12.42 -8.00
CA ASN A 100 21.78 13.00 -6.73
C ASN A 100 20.73 12.92 -5.61
N PHE A 101 19.97 11.83 -5.53
CA PHE A 101 19.05 11.63 -4.41
C PHE A 101 19.77 11.18 -3.15
N VAL A 102 19.18 11.45 -1.98
CA VAL A 102 19.69 11.03 -0.68
C VAL A 102 18.66 10.21 0.10
N SER A 103 19.10 9.18 0.79
CA SER A 103 18.22 8.40 1.67
C SER A 103 17.78 9.22 2.87
N VAL A 104 16.50 9.11 3.23
CA VAL A 104 15.91 9.78 4.40
C VAL A 104 15.86 8.81 5.57
N SER A 105 16.70 9.05 6.59
CA SER A 105 16.72 8.22 7.80
C SER A 105 15.60 8.55 8.79
N LYS A 106 15.07 9.78 8.75
CA LYS A 106 13.97 10.22 9.63
C LYS A 106 12.67 9.53 9.28
N SER A 107 12.03 8.91 10.28
CA SER A 107 10.72 8.30 10.10
C SER A 107 9.68 9.31 9.59
N ARG A 108 8.95 8.95 8.57
CA ARG A 108 7.84 9.73 8.01
C ARG A 108 6.47 9.10 8.30
N GLY A 109 6.37 8.34 9.38
CA GLY A 109 5.16 7.67 9.88
C GLY A 109 5.41 6.19 10.17
N ASN A 110 4.36 5.46 10.57
CA ASN A 110 4.44 4.06 11.00
C ASN A 110 4.31 3.04 9.84
N GLY A 111 4.52 3.47 8.60
CA GLY A 111 4.45 2.60 7.43
C GLY A 111 5.82 2.03 7.03
N PRO A 112 5.84 0.97 6.19
CA PRO A 112 7.07 0.29 5.78
C PRO A 112 7.83 1.02 4.66
N ALA A 113 7.41 2.22 4.26
CA ALA A 113 8.03 2.93 3.16
C ALA A 113 9.44 3.39 3.51
N ASN A 114 10.40 3.10 2.63
CA ASN A 114 11.72 3.69 2.62
C ASN A 114 11.68 4.96 1.76
N TYR A 115 12.21 6.06 2.27
CA TYR A 115 12.12 7.36 1.60
C TYR A 115 13.47 7.83 1.09
N ILE A 116 13.42 8.52 -0.02
CA ILE A 116 14.52 9.32 -0.58
C ILE A 116 14.06 10.76 -0.75
N TYR A 117 15.01 11.67 -0.69
CA TYR A 117 14.82 13.09 -0.97
C TYR A 117 15.56 13.47 -2.26
N LEU A 118 14.87 14.19 -3.12
CA LEU A 118 15.41 14.76 -4.34
C LEU A 118 15.70 16.25 -4.11
N PRO A 119 16.92 16.73 -4.36
CA PRO A 119 17.23 18.15 -4.18
C PRO A 119 16.26 19.05 -4.95
N GLY A 120 15.72 20.06 -4.27
CA GLY A 120 14.73 20.99 -4.83
C GLY A 120 13.28 20.53 -4.82
N PHE A 121 12.98 19.37 -4.20
CA PHE A 121 11.62 18.89 -4.01
C PHE A 121 11.06 19.37 -2.66
N GLN A 122 9.74 19.57 -2.60
CA GLN A 122 9.06 19.93 -1.36
C GLN A 122 8.71 18.69 -0.51
N GLY A 123 8.43 17.57 -1.16
CA GLY A 123 8.15 16.29 -0.53
C GLY A 123 9.23 15.23 -0.79
N CYS A 124 8.99 14.02 -0.35
CA CYS A 124 9.88 12.88 -0.54
C CYS A 124 9.25 11.83 -1.44
N ILE A 125 10.10 11.00 -2.06
CA ILE A 125 9.67 9.82 -2.78
C ILE A 125 9.86 8.61 -1.88
N GLY A 126 8.81 7.81 -1.71
CA GLY A 126 8.80 6.60 -0.89
C GLY A 126 8.65 5.34 -1.73
N PHE A 127 9.21 4.24 -1.25
CA PHE A 127 9.04 2.92 -1.86
C PHE A 127 8.55 1.93 -0.82
N ILE A 128 7.49 1.19 -1.16
CA ILE A 128 6.94 0.08 -0.37
C ILE A 128 7.18 -1.20 -1.16
N ASP A 129 8.27 -1.85 -0.84
CA ASP A 129 8.78 -3.05 -1.50
C ASP A 129 8.12 -4.27 -0.85
N ALA A 130 6.89 -4.56 -1.29
CA ALA A 130 6.02 -5.52 -0.62
C ALA A 130 6.38 -6.98 -0.91
N ILE A 131 7.04 -7.27 -2.04
CA ILE A 131 7.35 -8.62 -2.50
C ILE A 131 8.84 -8.92 -2.37
N HIS A 132 9.69 -8.08 -2.98
CA HIS A 132 11.12 -8.33 -3.07
C HIS A 132 11.87 -7.87 -1.81
N GLY A 133 11.48 -6.76 -1.19
CA GLY A 133 12.15 -6.22 -0.01
C GLY A 133 11.62 -6.72 1.33
N LYS A 134 10.51 -7.44 1.34
CA LYS A 134 9.88 -8.09 2.51
C LYS A 134 10.05 -7.32 3.83
N PHE A 135 9.13 -6.41 4.12
CA PHE A 135 9.11 -5.71 5.41
C PHE A 135 8.39 -6.50 6.53
N CYS A 136 8.22 -7.81 6.37
CA CYS A 136 7.43 -8.66 7.27
C CYS A 136 7.95 -8.63 8.71
N ASN A 137 9.26 -8.60 8.92
CA ASN A 137 9.89 -8.55 10.25
C ASN A 137 9.51 -7.31 11.07
N SER A 138 9.18 -6.20 10.41
CA SER A 138 8.72 -4.95 11.03
C SER A 138 7.23 -4.69 10.83
N CYS A 139 6.49 -5.65 10.27
CA CYS A 139 5.08 -5.50 9.95
C CYS A 139 4.20 -5.55 11.20
N ASN A 140 3.67 -4.41 11.60
CA ASN A 140 2.74 -4.24 12.70
C ASN A 140 1.26 -4.23 12.26
N ARG A 141 0.94 -4.74 11.05
CA ARG A 141 -0.40 -4.65 10.48
C ARG A 141 -1.24 -5.85 10.86
N ILE A 142 -2.46 -5.57 11.30
CA ILE A 142 -3.60 -6.49 11.37
C ILE A 142 -4.76 -5.82 10.66
N ARG A 143 -5.73 -6.59 10.19
CA ARG A 143 -6.89 -6.09 9.45
C ARG A 143 -8.16 -6.71 9.99
N LEU A 144 -9.20 -5.91 10.09
CA LEU A 144 -10.56 -6.41 10.33
C LEU A 144 -11.34 -6.28 9.02
N THR A 145 -11.82 -7.40 8.53
CA THR A 145 -12.64 -7.45 7.31
C THR A 145 -14.08 -7.03 7.59
N ALA A 146 -14.83 -6.66 6.55
CA ALA A 146 -16.23 -6.24 6.68
C ALA A 146 -17.14 -7.36 7.24
N ASP A 147 -16.77 -8.63 7.04
CA ASP A 147 -17.46 -9.80 7.57
C ASP A 147 -17.01 -10.20 8.98
N GLY A 148 -16.16 -9.39 9.61
CA GLY A 148 -15.77 -9.53 11.02
C GLY A 148 -14.69 -10.57 11.28
N VAL A 149 -13.80 -10.80 10.28
CA VAL A 149 -12.61 -11.65 10.44
C VAL A 149 -11.39 -10.81 10.71
N LEU A 150 -10.65 -11.10 11.79
CA LEU A 150 -9.35 -10.50 12.06
C LEU A 150 -8.27 -11.25 11.29
N LYS A 151 -7.68 -10.57 10.29
CA LYS A 151 -6.55 -11.08 9.51
C LYS A 151 -5.23 -10.58 10.09
N LEU A 152 -4.26 -11.46 10.16
CA LEU A 152 -2.91 -11.17 10.68
C LEU A 152 -1.92 -10.85 9.56
N CYS A 153 -2.19 -11.31 8.36
CA CYS A 153 -1.41 -11.07 7.17
C CYS A 153 -2.33 -10.85 5.97
N LEU A 154 -1.89 -10.00 5.04
CA LEU A 154 -2.64 -9.74 3.83
C LEU A 154 -2.64 -10.96 2.89
N TYR A 155 -1.52 -11.69 2.85
CA TYR A 155 -1.32 -12.82 1.94
C TYR A 155 -2.21 -14.02 2.26
N TYR A 156 -2.33 -14.39 3.55
CA TYR A 156 -3.06 -15.60 3.93
C TYR A 156 -4.56 -15.34 4.07
N GLU A 157 -5.38 -16.29 3.62
CA GLU A 157 -6.82 -16.25 3.82
C GLU A 157 -7.20 -16.39 5.29
N SER A 158 -6.36 -17.08 6.08
CA SER A 158 -6.61 -17.39 7.48
C SER A 158 -6.76 -16.16 8.38
N GLY A 159 -7.59 -16.31 9.38
CA GLY A 159 -7.86 -15.32 10.41
C GLY A 159 -8.77 -15.88 11.50
N ILE A 160 -9.11 -15.08 12.50
CA ILE A 160 -10.10 -15.44 13.52
C ILE A 160 -11.39 -14.66 13.31
N SER A 161 -12.53 -15.34 13.43
CA SER A 161 -13.84 -14.71 13.31
C SER A 161 -14.24 -14.04 14.63
N LEU A 162 -13.98 -12.73 14.74
CA LEU A 162 -14.49 -11.95 15.88
C LEU A 162 -16.02 -11.87 15.87
N LYS A 163 -16.64 -11.90 14.68
CA LYS A 163 -18.08 -11.96 14.53
C LYS A 163 -18.68 -13.20 15.24
N GLN A 164 -18.06 -14.37 15.08
CA GLN A 164 -18.56 -15.59 15.75
C GLN A 164 -18.43 -15.49 17.26
N LEU A 165 -17.32 -15.01 17.80
CA LEU A 165 -17.12 -14.79 19.22
C LEU A 165 -18.18 -13.84 19.80
N LEU A 166 -18.42 -12.72 19.14
CA LEU A 166 -19.44 -11.75 19.56
C LEU A 166 -20.86 -12.34 19.49
N ARG A 167 -21.19 -13.09 18.45
CA ARG A 167 -22.52 -13.70 18.27
C ARG A 167 -22.78 -14.88 19.22
N SER A 168 -21.74 -15.54 19.71
CA SER A 168 -21.84 -16.57 20.73
C SER A 168 -21.89 -16.02 22.17
N ASN A 169 -21.99 -14.70 22.32
CA ASN A 169 -21.93 -14.00 23.62
C ASN A 169 -20.67 -14.37 24.43
N ALA A 170 -19.53 -14.53 23.76
CA ALA A 170 -18.24 -14.74 24.44
C ALA A 170 -17.94 -13.54 25.35
N SER A 171 -17.36 -13.80 26.53
CA SER A 171 -16.95 -12.73 27.44
C SER A 171 -15.83 -11.88 26.84
N ASP A 172 -15.68 -10.63 27.30
CA ASP A 172 -14.61 -9.74 26.88
C ASP A 172 -13.23 -10.37 27.11
N ASP A 173 -13.05 -11.09 28.22
CA ASP A 173 -11.79 -11.81 28.49
C ASP A 173 -11.52 -12.91 27.46
N THR A 174 -12.55 -13.64 27.04
CA THR A 174 -12.43 -14.66 25.99
C THR A 174 -12.03 -14.02 24.65
N ILE A 175 -12.66 -12.90 24.30
CA ILE A 175 -12.34 -12.17 23.07
C ILE A 175 -10.92 -11.60 23.13
N LEU A 176 -10.53 -11.00 24.26
CA LEU A 176 -9.18 -10.45 24.46
C LEU A 176 -8.12 -11.55 24.38
N GLN A 177 -8.38 -12.73 24.97
CA GLN A 177 -7.45 -13.85 24.89
C GLN A 177 -7.32 -14.35 23.45
N ALA A 178 -8.43 -14.50 22.73
CA ALA A 178 -8.41 -14.89 21.32
C ALA A 178 -7.62 -13.89 20.44
N LEU A 179 -7.73 -12.59 20.70
CA LEU A 179 -6.95 -11.56 20.02
C LEU A 179 -5.44 -11.71 20.31
N LYS A 180 -5.07 -11.90 21.56
CA LYS A 180 -3.67 -12.10 21.97
C LYS A 180 -3.08 -13.35 21.30
N ASP A 181 -3.79 -14.47 21.35
CA ASP A 181 -3.35 -15.73 20.76
C ASP A 181 -3.21 -15.63 19.24
N ALA A 182 -4.12 -14.89 18.60
CA ALA A 182 -4.04 -14.65 17.18
C ALA A 182 -2.78 -13.84 16.82
N VAL A 183 -2.52 -12.75 17.53
CA VAL A 183 -1.34 -11.90 17.27
C VAL A 183 -0.03 -12.67 17.45
N LEU A 184 0.04 -13.56 18.46
CA LEU A 184 1.20 -14.43 18.68
C LEU A 184 1.41 -15.45 17.54
N LYS A 185 0.33 -15.81 16.83
CA LYS A 185 0.37 -16.73 15.68
C LYS A 185 0.56 -16.00 14.35
N LYS A 186 0.85 -14.70 14.37
CA LYS A 186 1.08 -13.95 13.13
C LYS A 186 2.22 -14.59 12.34
N PRO A 187 2.02 -14.88 11.03
CA PRO A 187 3.08 -15.44 10.19
C PRO A 187 4.31 -14.55 10.16
N ILE A 188 5.50 -15.15 10.18
CA ILE A 188 6.78 -14.45 10.14
C ILE A 188 6.92 -13.68 8.84
N GLU A 189 6.50 -14.29 7.71
CA GLU A 189 6.54 -13.66 6.40
C GLU A 189 5.44 -14.18 5.47
N HIS A 190 5.19 -13.45 4.37
CA HIS A 190 4.35 -13.89 3.27
C HIS A 190 5.16 -14.75 2.27
N GLN A 191 4.44 -15.47 1.41
CA GLN A 191 5.02 -16.38 0.42
C GLN A 191 4.62 -16.02 -1.02
N PHE A 192 4.47 -14.73 -1.34
CA PHE A 192 4.07 -14.29 -2.69
C PHE A 192 4.95 -14.81 -3.82
N HIS A 193 6.19 -15.17 -3.54
CA HIS A 193 7.17 -15.66 -4.51
C HIS A 193 7.19 -17.20 -4.62
N LEU A 194 6.54 -17.91 -3.73
CA LEU A 194 6.41 -19.37 -3.77
C LEU A 194 5.02 -19.70 -4.34
N LYS A 195 4.96 -20.59 -5.32
CA LYS A 195 3.70 -21.24 -5.67
C LYS A 195 3.26 -21.99 -4.42
N ALA A 196 2.10 -21.62 -3.88
CA ALA A 196 1.58 -21.98 -2.58
C ALA A 196 1.91 -23.43 -2.17
N LEU A 197 2.80 -23.58 -1.18
CA LEU A 197 3.10 -24.85 -0.56
C LEU A 197 2.53 -24.96 0.86
N GLU A 198 2.31 -23.83 1.55
CA GLU A 198 1.73 -23.82 2.89
C GLU A 198 0.78 -22.61 3.06
N GLY A 199 -0.48 -22.92 3.34
CA GLY A 199 -1.55 -21.94 3.56
C GLY A 199 -2.23 -21.49 2.27
N THR A 200 -3.54 -21.27 2.33
CA THR A 200 -4.33 -20.81 1.19
C THR A 200 -4.08 -19.32 0.97
N PRO A 201 -3.64 -18.89 -0.24
CA PRO A 201 -3.50 -17.48 -0.54
C PRO A 201 -4.85 -16.78 -0.54
N GLU A 202 -4.83 -15.47 -0.26
CA GLU A 202 -6.04 -14.65 -0.25
C GLU A 202 -6.67 -14.56 -1.64
N ILE A 203 -7.92 -14.93 -1.75
CA ILE A 203 -8.70 -14.90 -3.00
C ILE A 203 -9.65 -13.69 -3.08
N ARG A 204 -9.92 -13.04 -1.96
CA ARG A 204 -10.82 -11.86 -1.90
C ARG A 204 -10.17 -10.65 -2.55
N GLN A 205 -11.00 -9.73 -3.01
CA GLN A 205 -10.54 -8.44 -3.52
C GLN A 205 -10.01 -7.56 -2.38
N MET A 206 -9.05 -6.67 -2.68
CA MET A 206 -8.48 -5.74 -1.70
C MET A 206 -9.54 -4.91 -0.96
N SER A 207 -10.60 -4.50 -1.66
CA SER A 207 -11.74 -3.77 -1.07
C SER A 207 -12.51 -4.57 -0.01
N GLN A 208 -12.44 -5.89 -0.04
CA GLN A 208 -13.12 -6.78 0.91
C GLN A 208 -12.29 -7.06 2.17
N ILE A 209 -10.98 -6.84 2.10
CA ILE A 209 -10.02 -7.15 3.16
C ILE A 209 -9.37 -5.91 3.79
N GLY A 210 -9.96 -4.72 3.57
CA GLY A 210 -9.53 -3.47 4.19
C GLY A 210 -8.26 -2.89 3.57
N GLY A 211 -8.16 -2.93 2.27
CA GLY A 211 -7.09 -2.32 1.46
C GLY A 211 -7.59 -1.19 0.62
#